data_e6db0725893d3d99a4d1936735d89dc4
#
_entry.id   e6db0725893d3d99a4d1936735d89dc4
#
_cell.length_a   1.000
_cell.length_b   1.000
_cell.length_c   1.000
_cell.angle_alpha   90.00
_cell.angle_beta   90.00
_cell.angle_gamma   90.00
#
_symmetry.space_group_name_H-M   'P 1'
#
loop_
_entity.id
_entity.type
_entity.pdbx_description
1 polymer ?
#
loop_
_entity_poly.entity_id
_entity_poly.type
_entity_poly.pdbx_seq_one_letter_code
_entity_poly.pdbx_strand_id
1 'polypeptide(L)' 'MKIYILQTQDQRTLNKDLEWSSEADRNLVYRTSHRDAALNQLIELNAKDINLRASIVECDADAKGRPVITA' A
#
# COMPACT_ATOMS: atom_id res chain seq x y z
N MET A 1 14.34 8.26 0.55
CA MET A 1 13.66 7.68 1.71
C MET A 1 12.72 6.58 1.21
N LYS A 2 12.73 5.46 1.87
CA LYS A 2 11.88 4.32 1.46
C LYS A 2 10.58 4.32 2.24
N ILE A 3 9.51 3.99 1.56
CA ILE A 3 8.20 3.82 2.17
C ILE A 3 7.60 2.51 1.68
N TYR A 4 6.56 2.06 2.36
CA TYR A 4 5.89 0.79 2.06
C TYR A 4 4.42 1.04 1.78
N ILE A 5 3.94 0.38 0.74
CA ILE A 5 2.52 0.42 0.35
C ILE A 5 2.01 -1.02 0.26
N LEU A 6 0.70 -1.19 0.21
CA LEU A 6 0.09 -2.50 0.03
C LEU A 6 -0.55 -2.54 -1.35
N GLN A 7 -0.31 -3.63 -2.08
CA GLN A 7 -0.78 -3.79 -3.44
C GLN A 7 -1.23 -5.23 -3.68
N THR A 8 -2.34 -5.40 -4.40
CA THR A 8 -2.84 -6.73 -4.78
C THR A 8 -2.17 -7.21 -6.06
N GLN A 9 -2.37 -8.50 -6.40
CA GLN A 9 -1.89 -9.06 -7.65
C GLN A 9 -2.55 -8.39 -8.86
N ASP A 10 -3.76 -7.86 -8.69
CA ASP A 10 -4.49 -7.15 -9.73
C ASP A 10 -4.00 -5.70 -9.91
N GLN A 11 -2.91 -5.35 -9.25
CA GLN A 11 -2.33 -4.01 -9.28
C GLN A 11 -3.23 -2.95 -8.65
N ARG A 12 -4.10 -3.35 -7.74
CA ARG A 12 -4.86 -2.43 -6.91
C ARG A 12 -4.02 -2.03 -5.71
N THR A 13 -4.07 -0.76 -5.37
CA THR A 13 -3.32 -0.21 -4.25
C THR A 13 -4.26 0.21 -3.15
N LEU A 14 -3.88 -0.08 -1.89
CA LEU A 14 -4.68 0.34 -0.74
C LEU A 14 -4.59 1.85 -0.57
N ASN A 15 -5.75 2.50 -0.40
CA ASN A 15 -5.79 3.93 -0.15
C ASN A 15 -5.94 4.24 1.34
N LYS A 16 -5.94 5.52 1.70
CA LYS A 16 -6.03 5.95 3.11
C LYS A 16 -7.35 5.59 3.76
N ASP A 17 -8.39 5.36 2.97
CA ASP A 17 -9.69 4.93 3.46
C ASP A 17 -9.77 3.41 3.63
N LEU A 18 -8.64 2.72 3.44
CA LEU A 18 -8.52 1.27 3.53
C LEU A 18 -9.35 0.55 2.46
N GLU A 19 -9.48 1.16 1.29
CA GLU A 19 -10.15 0.57 0.14
C GLU A 19 -9.14 0.31 -0.96
N TRP A 20 -9.37 -0.74 -1.73
CA TRP A 20 -8.52 -1.08 -2.85
C TRP A 20 -8.96 -0.31 -4.09
N SER A 21 -8.00 0.38 -4.71
CA SER A 21 -8.29 1.20 -5.88
C SER A 21 -7.32 0.86 -7.00
N SER A 22 -7.84 0.74 -8.21
CA SER A 22 -7.02 0.57 -9.41
C SER A 22 -6.46 1.89 -9.91
N GLU A 23 -7.01 3.00 -9.46
CA GLU A 23 -6.49 4.33 -9.77
C GLU A 23 -5.53 4.76 -8.68
N ALA A 24 -4.26 4.85 -9.03
CA ALA A 24 -3.23 5.23 -8.07
C ALA A 24 -3.13 6.74 -7.97
N ASP A 25 -3.99 7.36 -7.18
CA ASP A 25 -3.78 8.74 -6.77
C ASP A 25 -2.73 8.73 -5.66
N ARG A 26 -1.54 9.22 -5.94
CA ARG A 26 -0.42 9.19 -5.01
C ARG A 26 -0.71 9.90 -3.69
N ASN A 27 -1.61 10.86 -3.69
CA ASN A 27 -1.98 11.59 -2.48
C ASN A 27 -2.91 10.78 -1.58
N LEU A 28 -3.61 9.80 -2.14
CA LEU A 28 -4.58 8.99 -1.41
C LEU A 28 -4.09 7.59 -1.07
N VAL A 29 -2.90 7.21 -1.52
CA VAL A 29 -2.35 5.88 -1.26
C VAL A 29 -1.94 5.75 0.20
N TYR A 30 -2.36 4.66 0.85
CA TYR A 30 -1.85 4.31 2.19
C TYR A 30 -0.35 4.06 2.10
N ARG A 31 0.39 4.69 2.98
CA ARG A 31 1.84 4.55 3.00
C ARG A 31 2.37 4.67 4.42
N THR A 32 3.47 3.99 4.67
CA THR A 32 4.16 4.09 5.95
C THR A 32 5.65 3.92 5.74
N SER A 33 6.43 4.57 6.55
CA SER A 33 7.89 4.41 6.55
C SER A 33 8.33 3.20 7.36
N HIS A 34 7.41 2.53 8.06
CA HIS A 34 7.70 1.39 8.91
C HIS A 34 7.13 0.11 8.30
N ARG A 35 8.00 -0.83 7.97
CA ARG A 35 7.58 -2.11 7.39
C ARG A 35 6.67 -2.87 8.34
N ASP A 36 6.93 -2.81 9.64
CA ASP A 36 6.12 -3.48 10.63
C ASP A 36 4.68 -2.97 10.65
N ALA A 37 4.48 -1.66 10.49
CA ALA A 37 3.15 -1.09 10.39
C ALA A 37 2.42 -1.56 9.13
N ALA A 38 3.12 -1.65 8.02
CA ALA A 38 2.55 -2.18 6.78
C ALA A 38 2.16 -3.64 6.93
N LEU A 39 3.01 -4.43 7.56
CA LEU A 39 2.75 -5.85 7.81
C LEU A 39 1.53 -6.05 8.70
N ASN A 40 1.42 -5.29 9.78
CA ASN A 40 0.27 -5.36 10.68
C ASN A 40 -1.03 -5.02 9.95
N GLN A 41 -1.00 -3.99 9.11
CA GLN A 41 -2.17 -3.61 8.33
C GLN A 41 -2.56 -4.71 7.35
N LEU A 42 -1.57 -5.33 6.72
CA LEU A 42 -1.81 -6.44 5.79
C LEU A 42 -2.44 -7.64 6.50
N ILE A 43 -1.95 -7.97 7.69
CA ILE A 43 -2.49 -9.08 8.49
C ILE A 43 -3.95 -8.82 8.85
N GLU A 44 -4.28 -7.60 9.28
CA GLU A 44 -5.66 -7.25 9.61
C GLU A 44 -6.59 -7.37 8.41
N LEU A 45 -6.14 -6.93 7.25
CA LEU A 45 -6.93 -7.01 6.03
C LEU A 45 -7.12 -8.45 5.57
N ASN A 46 -6.09 -9.28 5.70
CA ASN A 46 -6.20 -10.71 5.40
C ASN A 46 -7.15 -11.43 6.34
N ALA A 47 -7.23 -11.00 7.60
CA ALA A 47 -8.15 -11.58 8.56
C ALA A 47 -9.61 -11.29 8.21
N LYS A 48 -9.86 -10.13 7.56
CA LYS A 48 -11.21 -9.77 7.12
C LYS A 48 -11.58 -10.38 5.78
N ASP A 49 -10.61 -10.65 4.94
CA ASP A 49 -10.82 -11.20 3.60
C ASP A 49 -9.80 -12.30 3.35
N ILE A 50 -10.21 -13.55 3.51
CA ILE A 50 -9.34 -14.71 3.36
C ILE A 50 -8.87 -14.92 1.91
N ASN A 51 -9.55 -14.33 0.95
CA ASN A 51 -9.19 -14.43 -0.46
C ASN A 51 -8.31 -13.26 -0.91
N LEU A 52 -7.98 -12.36 -0.01
CA LEU A 52 -7.14 -11.21 -0.33
C LEU A 52 -5.72 -11.68 -0.64
N ARG A 53 -5.22 -11.28 -1.82
CA ARG A 53 -3.86 -11.58 -2.25
C ARG A 53 -3.10 -10.29 -2.44
N ALA A 54 -2.66 -9.73 -1.33
CA ALA A 54 -1.91 -8.50 -1.32
C ALA A 54 -0.52 -8.74 -0.76
N SER A 55 0.38 -7.85 -1.09
CA SER A 55 1.75 -7.89 -0.60
C SER A 55 2.24 -6.49 -0.28
N ILE A 56 3.32 -6.43 0.50
CA ILE A 56 3.98 -5.17 0.81
C ILE A 56 4.93 -4.84 -0.34
N VAL A 57 4.83 -3.62 -0.84
CA VAL A 57 5.71 -3.12 -1.90
C VAL A 57 6.54 -1.98 -1.32
N GLU A 58 7.86 -2.12 -1.42
CA GLU A 58 8.79 -1.06 -1.05
C GLU A 58 8.96 -0.12 -2.24
N CYS A 59 8.82 1.17 -2.00
CA CYS A 59 9.03 2.16 -3.04
C CYS A 59 9.70 3.40 -2.47
N ASP A 60 10.25 4.21 -3.38
CA ASP A 60 10.86 5.47 -2.99
C ASP A 60 9.77 6.52 -2.73
N ALA A 61 10.03 7.39 -1.76
CA ALA A 61 9.20 8.55 -1.53
C ALA A 61 9.74 9.74 -2.32
N ASP A 62 8.85 10.53 -2.90
CA ASP A 62 9.24 11.76 -3.55
C ASP A 62 9.53 12.86 -2.52
N ALA A 63 9.81 14.09 -2.98
CA ALA A 63 10.15 15.20 -2.09
C ALA A 63 9.02 15.55 -1.12
N LYS A 64 7.78 15.18 -1.42
CA LYS A 64 6.62 15.43 -0.58
C LYS A 64 6.22 14.21 0.24
N GLY A 65 7.03 13.15 0.21
CA GLY A 65 6.74 11.91 0.93
C GLY A 65 5.71 11.01 0.26
N ARG A 66 5.35 11.28 -0.98
CA ARG A 66 4.41 10.45 -1.74
C ARG A 66 5.14 9.28 -2.40
N PRO A 67 4.49 8.12 -2.54
CA PRO A 67 5.15 6.99 -3.20
C PRO A 67 5.40 7.27 -4.68
N VAL A 68 6.59 6.91 -5.13
CA VAL A 68 6.92 6.90 -6.56
C VAL A 68 6.57 5.52 -7.08
N ILE A 69 5.45 5.42 -7.77
CA ILE A 69 4.99 4.15 -8.31
C ILE A 69 5.45 4.07 -9.76
N THR A 70 6.34 3.11 -10.01
CA THR A 70 6.74 2.81 -11.38
C THR A 70 5.81 1.71 -11.90
N ALA A 71 5.11 2.05 -12.95
CA ALA A 71 4.23 1.08 -13.60
C ALA A 71 5.05 0.02 -14.33
#